data_55686af8327eb1a0c0926d8dfd711d0a
#
_entry.id   55686af8327eb1a0c0926d8dfd711d0a
#
_cell.length_a   1.000
_cell.length_b   1.000
_cell.length_c   1.000
_cell.angle_alpha   90.00
_cell.angle_beta   90.00
_cell.angle_gamma   90.00
#
_symmetry.space_group_name_H-M   'P 1'
#
loop_
_entity.id
_entity.type
_entity.pdbx_description
1 polymer ?
#
loop_
_entity_poly.entity_id
_entity_poly.type
_entity_poly.pdbx_seq_one_letter_code
_entity_poly.pdbx_strand_id
1 'polypeptide(L)'
;MKQMKTLIRSLVLVALVALISACNKPRVIPDDRLADIFYDVYLTNAYVDRHDISLDSMMLYEPIFEKYGYTVEDLHITINSFSKRKSARLSDAVELAIQRLERESDLLNAQVADLDTINAIARRASVQRIYFDTTIRMRSVSDTAKMKRRIPIPRAGEYLVEYYYRIDSTDKNPSHRTVGYLVDSTERRSKFYTLRYRRQTRDKYIHTFMADSTARELVLELCNLNEKPSRPHFTIDSLTVKFYPSRAEALDTLTARNFGFRLLVENFYAPEPPATAADSALYFALPPRIE
;
A
#
# COMPACT_ATOMS: atom_id res chain seq x y z
N MET A 1 -49.03 -39.33 -42.39
CA MET A 1 -49.05 -38.61 -41.08
C MET A 1 -47.66 -38.37 -40.43
N LYS A 2 -46.71 -39.33 -40.43
CA LYS A 2 -45.37 -39.11 -39.84
C LYS A 2 -44.58 -38.06 -40.54
N GLN A 3 -44.55 -37.99 -41.86
CA GLN A 3 -43.78 -36.98 -42.62
C GLN A 3 -44.28 -35.54 -42.40
N MET A 4 -45.55 -35.33 -42.21
CA MET A 4 -46.14 -34.01 -41.97
C MET A 4 -45.74 -33.48 -40.57
N LYS A 5 -45.64 -34.37 -39.58
CA LYS A 5 -45.17 -33.97 -38.22
C LYS A 5 -43.68 -33.59 -38.17
N THR A 6 -42.82 -34.24 -38.99
CA THR A 6 -41.42 -33.88 -39.11
C THR A 6 -41.24 -32.55 -39.84
N LEU A 7 -42.01 -32.27 -40.86
CA LEU A 7 -41.98 -30.98 -41.58
C LEU A 7 -42.41 -29.80 -40.68
N ILE A 8 -43.46 -30.01 -39.87
CA ILE A 8 -43.93 -28.99 -38.93
C ILE A 8 -42.87 -28.72 -37.84
N ARG A 9 -42.21 -29.76 -37.30
CA ARG A 9 -41.13 -29.60 -36.30
C ARG A 9 -39.93 -28.89 -36.87
N SER A 10 -39.53 -29.20 -38.11
CA SER A 10 -38.44 -28.51 -38.79
C SER A 10 -38.78 -27.03 -39.05
N LEU A 11 -39.98 -26.70 -39.43
CA LEU A 11 -40.44 -25.34 -39.66
C LEU A 11 -40.48 -24.50 -38.37
N VAL A 12 -40.93 -25.11 -37.26
CA VAL A 12 -40.94 -24.49 -35.94
C VAL A 12 -39.50 -24.24 -35.45
N LEU A 13 -38.57 -25.17 -35.68
CA LEU A 13 -37.17 -25.02 -35.30
C LEU A 13 -36.51 -23.89 -36.09
N VAL A 14 -36.75 -23.81 -37.40
CA VAL A 14 -36.23 -22.69 -38.25
C VAL A 14 -36.84 -21.37 -37.86
N ALA A 15 -38.11 -21.30 -37.52
CA ALA A 15 -38.78 -20.10 -37.04
C ALA A 15 -38.21 -19.67 -35.66
N LEU A 16 -37.91 -20.62 -34.77
CA LEU A 16 -37.32 -20.35 -33.48
C LEU A 16 -35.88 -19.80 -33.63
N VAL A 17 -35.06 -20.35 -34.53
CA VAL A 17 -33.71 -19.89 -34.83
C VAL A 17 -33.75 -18.49 -35.47
N ALA A 18 -34.73 -18.25 -36.38
CA ALA A 18 -34.93 -16.92 -37.00
C ALA A 18 -35.34 -15.85 -35.97
N LEU A 19 -36.16 -16.21 -34.97
CA LEU A 19 -36.55 -15.31 -33.89
C LEU A 19 -35.37 -14.95 -32.97
N ILE A 20 -34.46 -15.90 -32.70
CA ILE A 20 -33.25 -15.64 -31.91
C ILE A 20 -32.26 -14.73 -32.68
N SER A 21 -32.14 -14.90 -33.99
CA SER A 21 -31.28 -14.06 -34.84
C SER A 21 -31.84 -12.65 -35.09
N ALA A 22 -33.14 -12.42 -34.88
CA ALA A 22 -33.76 -11.10 -35.09
C ALA A 22 -33.53 -10.11 -33.93
N CYS A 23 -32.93 -10.53 -32.81
CA CYS A 23 -32.76 -9.71 -31.61
C CYS A 23 -31.47 -8.87 -31.56
N ASN A 24 -30.60 -8.91 -32.58
CA ASN A 24 -29.34 -8.17 -32.57
C ASN A 24 -29.37 -6.87 -33.40
N LYS A 25 -30.46 -6.09 -33.32
CA LYS A 25 -30.37 -4.71 -33.85
C LYS A 25 -29.60 -3.85 -32.86
N PRO A 26 -28.55 -3.14 -33.32
CA PRO A 26 -27.79 -2.24 -32.47
C PRO A 26 -28.71 -1.18 -31.85
N ARG A 27 -28.48 -0.89 -30.57
CA ARG A 27 -29.34 -0.03 -29.75
C ARG A 27 -28.58 1.21 -29.28
N VAL A 28 -29.28 2.32 -29.13
CA VAL A 28 -28.72 3.52 -28.51
C VAL A 28 -28.66 3.30 -27.00
N ILE A 29 -27.47 3.51 -26.41
CA ILE A 29 -27.23 3.36 -24.97
C ILE A 29 -27.83 4.59 -24.27
N PRO A 30 -28.68 4.41 -23.23
CA PRO A 30 -29.17 5.51 -22.39
C PRO A 30 -27.99 6.22 -21.66
N ASP A 31 -28.14 7.52 -21.41
CA ASP A 31 -27.07 8.36 -20.84
C ASP A 31 -26.57 7.84 -19.49
N ASP A 32 -27.45 7.39 -18.61
CA ASP A 32 -27.08 6.81 -17.31
C ASP A 32 -26.24 5.53 -17.46
N ARG A 33 -26.61 4.68 -18.42
CA ARG A 33 -25.85 3.45 -18.72
C ARG A 33 -24.54 3.75 -19.40
N LEU A 34 -24.51 4.77 -20.25
CA LEU A 34 -23.28 5.24 -20.85
C LEU A 34 -22.31 5.78 -19.79
N ALA A 35 -22.82 6.50 -18.79
CA ALA A 35 -22.02 6.95 -17.66
C ALA A 35 -21.48 5.80 -16.81
N ASP A 36 -22.27 4.72 -16.57
CA ASP A 36 -21.81 3.51 -15.88
C ASP A 36 -20.68 2.82 -16.66
N ILE A 37 -20.82 2.71 -17.98
CA ILE A 37 -19.78 2.15 -18.86
C ILE A 37 -18.51 2.99 -18.82
N PHE A 38 -18.63 4.31 -18.94
CA PHE A 38 -17.47 5.21 -18.87
C PHE A 38 -16.77 5.15 -17.49
N TYR A 39 -17.52 5.03 -16.41
CA TYR A 39 -16.96 4.83 -15.08
C TYR A 39 -16.06 3.59 -15.04
N ASP A 40 -16.55 2.42 -15.49
CA ASP A 40 -15.77 1.18 -15.53
C ASP A 40 -14.57 1.29 -16.49
N VAL A 41 -14.72 1.96 -17.63
CA VAL A 41 -13.63 2.20 -18.59
C VAL A 41 -12.53 3.05 -17.95
N TYR A 42 -12.86 4.13 -17.24
CA TYR A 42 -11.87 4.98 -16.58
C TYR A 42 -11.13 4.22 -15.46
N LEU A 43 -11.84 3.42 -14.65
CA LEU A 43 -11.19 2.58 -13.65
C LEU A 43 -10.25 1.56 -14.28
N THR A 44 -10.68 0.92 -15.38
CA THR A 44 -9.87 -0.06 -16.09
C THR A 44 -8.62 0.58 -16.68
N ASN A 45 -8.74 1.76 -17.29
CA ASN A 45 -7.60 2.51 -17.82
C ASN A 45 -6.61 2.86 -16.71
N ALA A 46 -7.09 3.39 -15.59
CA ALA A 46 -6.24 3.73 -14.45
C ALA A 46 -5.52 2.50 -13.87
N TYR A 47 -6.17 1.34 -13.87
CA TYR A 47 -5.56 0.08 -13.43
C TYR A 47 -4.46 -0.38 -14.40
N VAL A 48 -4.73 -0.35 -15.71
CA VAL A 48 -3.78 -0.74 -16.76
C VAL A 48 -2.56 0.17 -16.75
N ASP A 49 -2.76 1.47 -16.69
CA ASP A 49 -1.67 2.47 -16.65
C ASP A 49 -0.78 2.27 -15.42
N ARG A 50 -1.39 2.00 -14.25
CA ARG A 50 -0.64 1.80 -13.01
C ARG A 50 0.22 0.53 -13.01
N HIS A 51 -0.19 -0.50 -13.75
CA HIS A 51 0.48 -1.81 -13.76
C HIS A 51 1.30 -2.05 -15.02
N ASP A 52 1.40 -1.06 -15.90
CA ASP A 52 2.15 -1.14 -17.18
C ASP A 52 1.74 -2.38 -18.02
N ILE A 53 0.42 -2.65 -18.07
CA ILE A 53 -0.14 -3.81 -18.77
C ILE A 53 -0.38 -3.42 -20.23
N SER A 54 0.36 -4.05 -21.13
CA SER A 54 0.12 -3.91 -22.57
C SER A 54 -0.94 -4.93 -23.01
N LEU A 55 -2.16 -4.48 -23.18
CA LEU A 55 -3.28 -5.29 -23.69
C LEU A 55 -3.83 -4.69 -24.99
N ASP A 56 -4.34 -5.57 -25.86
CA ASP A 56 -5.12 -5.14 -27.01
C ASP A 56 -6.41 -4.44 -26.51
N SER A 57 -6.63 -3.20 -26.95
CA SER A 57 -7.72 -2.36 -26.47
C SER A 57 -9.11 -2.96 -26.67
N MET A 58 -9.31 -3.75 -27.73
CA MET A 58 -10.60 -4.39 -27.98
C MET A 58 -10.93 -5.48 -26.96
N MET A 59 -9.94 -6.28 -26.56
CA MET A 59 -10.13 -7.33 -25.54
C MET A 59 -10.36 -6.75 -24.13
N LEU A 60 -9.96 -5.50 -23.90
CA LEU A 60 -10.07 -4.87 -22.60
C LEU A 60 -11.47 -4.33 -22.29
N TYR A 61 -12.13 -3.75 -23.29
CA TYR A 61 -13.40 -3.04 -23.09
C TYR A 61 -14.63 -3.91 -23.40
N GLU A 62 -14.52 -4.93 -24.23
CA GLU A 62 -15.63 -5.81 -24.61
C GLU A 62 -16.37 -6.40 -23.39
N PRO A 63 -15.68 -6.93 -22.37
CA PRO A 63 -16.33 -7.43 -21.15
C PRO A 63 -17.09 -6.35 -20.36
N ILE A 64 -16.66 -5.08 -20.45
CA ILE A 64 -17.35 -3.97 -19.80
C ILE A 64 -18.69 -3.73 -20.47
N PHE A 65 -18.74 -3.69 -21.81
CA PHE A 65 -20.01 -3.55 -22.54
C PHE A 65 -20.95 -4.72 -22.29
N GLU A 66 -20.43 -5.95 -22.32
CA GLU A 66 -21.20 -7.17 -22.03
C GLU A 66 -21.83 -7.16 -20.64
N LYS A 67 -21.11 -6.69 -19.62
CA LYS A 67 -21.60 -6.52 -18.23
C LYS A 67 -22.91 -5.71 -18.20
N TYR A 68 -23.06 -4.72 -19.07
CA TYR A 68 -24.24 -3.87 -19.15
C TYR A 68 -25.23 -4.31 -20.23
N GLY A 69 -24.96 -5.40 -20.94
CA GLY A 69 -25.80 -5.95 -21.99
C GLY A 69 -25.78 -5.16 -23.30
N TYR A 70 -24.65 -4.51 -23.57
CA TYR A 70 -24.36 -3.75 -24.78
C TYR A 70 -23.15 -4.31 -25.52
N THR A 71 -22.94 -3.81 -26.74
CA THR A 71 -21.79 -4.13 -27.58
C THR A 71 -21.03 -2.84 -27.94
N VAL A 72 -19.82 -2.99 -28.46
CA VAL A 72 -19.03 -1.86 -28.99
C VAL A 72 -19.77 -1.18 -30.15
N GLU A 73 -20.53 -1.95 -30.93
CA GLU A 73 -21.37 -1.43 -32.03
C GLU A 73 -22.50 -0.53 -31.51
N ASP A 74 -23.12 -0.88 -30.38
CA ASP A 74 -24.11 -0.02 -29.70
C ASP A 74 -23.49 1.31 -29.29
N LEU A 75 -22.23 1.32 -28.83
CA LEU A 75 -21.50 2.54 -28.52
C LEU A 75 -21.28 3.37 -29.77
N HIS A 76 -20.81 2.78 -30.87
CA HIS A 76 -20.61 3.51 -32.14
C HIS A 76 -21.87 4.19 -32.63
N ILE A 77 -23.01 3.48 -32.57
CA ILE A 77 -24.31 4.04 -32.95
C ILE A 77 -24.73 5.14 -32.00
N THR A 78 -24.51 4.98 -30.73
CA THR A 78 -24.81 5.99 -29.71
C THR A 78 -24.00 7.27 -29.97
N ILE A 79 -22.67 7.17 -30.12
CA ILE A 79 -21.81 8.31 -30.44
C ILE A 79 -22.19 8.97 -31.75
N ASN A 80 -22.48 8.20 -32.80
CA ASN A 80 -22.90 8.72 -34.07
C ASN A 80 -24.28 9.44 -34.01
N SER A 81 -25.15 9.02 -33.12
CA SER A 81 -26.44 9.69 -32.86
C SER A 81 -26.25 11.07 -32.23
N PHE A 82 -25.17 11.25 -31.42
CA PHE A 82 -24.84 12.54 -30.82
C PHE A 82 -24.26 13.55 -31.81
N SER A 83 -23.46 13.09 -32.79
CA SER A 83 -22.74 13.96 -33.73
C SER A 83 -23.67 14.83 -34.59
N LYS A 84 -24.93 14.46 -34.75
CA LYS A 84 -25.89 15.19 -35.59
C LYS A 84 -26.68 16.29 -34.85
N ARG A 85 -26.78 16.30 -33.55
CA ARG A 85 -27.59 17.28 -32.80
C ARG A 85 -27.14 17.74 -31.41
N LYS A 86 -26.27 17.04 -30.67
CA LYS A 86 -25.89 17.47 -29.29
C LYS A 86 -24.58 16.83 -28.82
N SER A 87 -23.46 17.44 -29.05
CA SER A 87 -22.20 17.14 -28.36
C SER A 87 -22.31 17.24 -26.82
N ALA A 88 -23.31 17.98 -26.34
CA ALA A 88 -23.62 18.13 -24.91
C ALA A 88 -23.89 16.79 -24.20
N ARG A 89 -24.67 15.87 -24.79
CA ARG A 89 -25.06 14.62 -24.15
C ARG A 89 -23.89 13.70 -23.86
N LEU A 90 -22.89 13.62 -24.73
CA LEU A 90 -21.68 12.86 -24.47
C LEU A 90 -20.88 13.47 -23.31
N SER A 91 -20.77 14.81 -23.32
CA SER A 91 -20.14 15.55 -22.23
C SER A 91 -20.84 15.31 -20.89
N ASP A 92 -22.18 15.37 -20.90
CA ASP A 92 -23.00 15.14 -19.69
C ASP A 92 -22.79 13.73 -19.14
N ALA A 93 -22.74 12.68 -19.99
CA ALA A 93 -22.49 11.30 -19.57
C ALA A 93 -21.08 11.12 -19.00
N VAL A 94 -20.08 11.73 -19.62
CA VAL A 94 -18.69 11.72 -19.13
C VAL A 94 -18.60 12.46 -17.79
N GLU A 95 -19.21 13.63 -17.67
CA GLU A 95 -19.22 14.41 -16.44
C GLU A 95 -19.90 13.64 -15.30
N LEU A 96 -21.01 12.95 -15.56
CA LEU A 96 -21.66 12.10 -14.58
C LEU A 96 -20.77 10.94 -14.12
N ALA A 97 -20.02 10.32 -15.03
CA ALA A 97 -19.04 9.28 -14.67
C ALA A 97 -17.93 9.83 -13.77
N ILE A 98 -17.38 11.00 -14.12
CA ILE A 98 -16.35 11.69 -13.33
C ILE A 98 -16.87 12.02 -11.93
N GLN A 99 -18.06 12.59 -11.80
CA GLN A 99 -18.67 12.89 -10.49
C GLN A 99 -18.89 11.67 -9.62
N ARG A 100 -19.17 10.50 -10.21
CA ARG A 100 -19.26 9.24 -9.47
C ARG A 100 -17.90 8.78 -8.95
N LEU A 101 -16.86 8.84 -9.81
CA LEU A 101 -15.49 8.53 -9.43
C LEU A 101 -14.97 9.43 -8.30
N GLU A 102 -15.22 10.74 -8.40
CA GLU A 102 -14.82 11.71 -7.37
C GLU A 102 -15.49 11.41 -6.02
N ARG A 103 -16.80 11.18 -6.00
CA ARG A 103 -17.51 10.82 -4.77
C ARG A 103 -16.99 9.55 -4.12
N GLU A 104 -16.72 8.52 -4.91
CA GLU A 104 -16.16 7.27 -4.38
C GLU A 104 -14.73 7.47 -3.88
N SER A 105 -13.92 8.24 -4.61
CA SER A 105 -12.58 8.62 -4.18
C SER A 105 -12.59 9.35 -2.84
N ASP A 106 -13.51 10.31 -2.65
CA ASP A 106 -13.64 11.06 -1.40
C ASP A 106 -14.02 10.15 -0.23
N LEU A 107 -14.97 9.23 -0.44
CA LEU A 107 -15.36 8.25 0.56
C LEU A 107 -14.20 7.33 0.95
N LEU A 108 -13.48 6.80 -0.03
CA LEU A 108 -12.33 5.93 0.21
C LEU A 108 -11.19 6.68 0.91
N ASN A 109 -10.91 7.92 0.49
CA ASN A 109 -9.91 8.76 1.13
C ASN A 109 -10.25 9.07 2.60
N ALA A 110 -11.52 9.32 2.92
CA ALA A 110 -11.97 9.49 4.29
C ALA A 110 -11.74 8.22 5.12
N GLN A 111 -12.11 7.06 4.60
CA GLN A 111 -11.87 5.77 5.28
C GLN A 111 -10.38 5.49 5.49
N VAL A 112 -9.54 5.77 4.50
CA VAL A 112 -8.08 5.63 4.62
C VAL A 112 -7.53 6.56 5.69
N ALA A 113 -7.98 7.82 5.76
CA ALA A 113 -7.56 8.78 6.78
C ALA A 113 -7.93 8.32 8.19
N ASP A 114 -9.13 7.78 8.38
CA ASP A 114 -9.56 7.22 9.67
C ASP A 114 -8.69 6.02 10.08
N LEU A 115 -8.45 5.07 9.16
CA LEU A 115 -7.59 3.91 9.40
C LEU A 115 -6.15 4.33 9.71
N ASP A 116 -5.60 5.31 9.01
CA ASP A 116 -4.25 5.82 9.26
C ASP A 116 -4.16 6.50 10.63
N THR A 117 -5.20 7.18 11.05
CA THR A 117 -5.28 7.78 12.40
C THR A 117 -5.27 6.70 13.47
N ILE A 118 -6.11 5.67 13.36
CA ILE A 118 -6.16 4.54 14.29
C ILE A 118 -4.81 3.82 14.33
N ASN A 119 -4.21 3.53 13.20
CA ASN A 119 -2.89 2.91 13.11
C ASN A 119 -1.79 3.76 13.74
N ALA A 120 -1.83 5.08 13.55
CA ALA A 120 -0.87 5.99 14.16
C ALA A 120 -0.98 6.01 15.70
N ILE A 121 -2.21 6.01 16.24
CA ILE A 121 -2.48 5.91 17.67
C ILE A 121 -1.95 4.58 18.21
N ALA A 122 -2.31 3.46 17.57
CA ALA A 122 -1.89 2.12 17.97
C ALA A 122 -0.36 2.00 17.99
N ARG A 123 0.31 2.47 16.94
CA ARG A 123 1.78 2.47 16.85
C ARG A 123 2.42 3.30 17.97
N ARG A 124 1.91 4.50 18.26
CA ARG A 124 2.42 5.35 19.34
C ARG A 124 2.24 4.70 20.71
N ALA A 125 1.10 4.06 20.95
CA ALA A 125 0.81 3.36 22.21
C ALA A 125 1.67 2.10 22.42
N SER A 126 2.15 1.48 21.33
CA SER A 126 2.88 0.21 21.34
C SER A 126 4.41 0.37 21.20
N VAL A 127 4.91 1.61 21.11
CA VAL A 127 6.36 1.88 21.01
C VAL A 127 7.10 1.36 22.23
N GLN A 128 8.20 0.64 21.99
CA GLN A 128 9.09 0.14 23.03
C GLN A 128 10.48 0.76 22.87
N ARG A 129 11.00 1.35 23.95
CA ARG A 129 12.39 1.79 24.00
C ARG A 129 13.28 0.60 24.33
N ILE A 130 14.05 0.13 23.35
CA ILE A 130 14.92 -1.05 23.50
C ILE A 130 16.34 -0.69 23.92
N TYR A 131 16.77 0.54 23.64
CA TYR A 131 18.09 1.00 24.02
C TYR A 131 18.07 2.49 24.37
N PHE A 132 18.88 2.86 25.37
CA PHE A 132 19.09 4.25 25.77
C PHE A 132 20.49 4.44 26.32
N ASP A 133 21.16 5.52 25.91
CA ASP A 133 22.43 5.98 26.49
C ASP A 133 22.38 7.52 26.63
N THR A 134 22.85 8.02 27.75
CA THR A 134 22.73 9.45 28.07
C THR A 134 23.69 10.32 27.26
N THR A 135 24.99 10.14 27.51
CA THR A 135 26.04 10.95 26.86
C THR A 135 27.26 10.08 26.57
N ILE A 136 27.66 10.03 25.31
CA ILE A 136 28.87 9.34 24.85
C ILE A 136 29.85 10.42 24.33
N ARG A 137 31.06 10.43 24.84
CA ARG A 137 32.08 11.41 24.48
C ARG A 137 33.28 10.72 23.88
N MET A 138 33.79 11.30 22.81
CA MET A 138 35.07 10.96 22.18
C MET A 138 36.05 12.11 22.38
N ARG A 139 37.11 11.89 23.13
CA ARG A 139 38.17 12.88 23.44
C ARG A 139 39.51 12.41 22.95
N SER A 140 39.68 11.13 22.69
CA SER A 140 40.93 10.53 22.20
C SER A 140 40.61 9.48 21.14
N VAL A 141 41.63 9.06 20.40
CA VAL A 141 41.50 7.99 19.40
C VAL A 141 41.14 6.65 20.06
N SER A 142 41.59 6.44 21.30
CA SER A 142 41.26 5.22 22.08
C SER A 142 39.77 5.13 22.42
N ASP A 143 39.03 6.23 22.38
CA ASP A 143 37.59 6.25 22.62
C ASP A 143 36.76 5.74 21.42
N THR A 144 37.38 5.40 20.28
CA THR A 144 36.68 4.92 19.09
C THR A 144 35.82 3.69 19.40
N ALA A 145 36.28 2.80 20.24
CA ALA A 145 35.53 1.63 20.68
C ALA A 145 34.22 2.01 21.39
N LYS A 146 34.21 3.13 22.13
CA LYS A 146 33.02 3.66 22.82
C LYS A 146 31.98 4.22 21.85
N MET A 147 32.37 4.49 20.61
CA MET A 147 31.45 5.00 19.56
C MET A 147 30.76 3.89 18.80
N LYS A 148 31.04 2.63 19.08
CA LYS A 148 30.35 1.50 18.47
C LYS A 148 29.36 0.91 19.45
N ARG A 149 28.14 0.67 18.99
CA ARG A 149 27.05 0.02 19.72
C ARG A 149 26.53 -1.15 18.91
N ARG A 150 26.38 -2.30 19.57
CA ARG A 150 25.67 -3.47 19.05
C ARG A 150 24.41 -3.62 19.90
N ILE A 151 23.27 -3.48 19.29
CA ILE A 151 21.97 -3.45 19.94
C ILE A 151 21.19 -4.68 19.47
N PRO A 152 20.79 -5.59 20.36
CA PRO A 152 20.07 -6.79 19.97
C PRO A 152 18.71 -6.42 19.37
N ILE A 153 18.34 -7.12 18.31
CA ILE A 153 17.04 -7.03 17.64
C ILE A 153 16.24 -8.29 18.02
N PRO A 154 15.25 -8.20 18.91
CA PRO A 154 14.49 -9.35 19.36
C PRO A 154 13.50 -9.87 18.29
N ARG A 155 13.06 -9.04 17.34
CA ARG A 155 12.04 -9.38 16.33
C ARG A 155 12.08 -8.47 15.11
N ALA A 156 11.46 -8.91 14.00
CA ALA A 156 11.29 -8.09 12.81
C ALA A 156 10.42 -6.85 13.09
N GLY A 157 10.68 -5.76 12.38
CA GLY A 157 9.93 -4.51 12.48
C GLY A 157 10.79 -3.28 12.28
N GLU A 158 10.26 -2.13 12.66
CA GLU A 158 10.92 -0.84 12.50
C GLU A 158 11.71 -0.44 13.76
N TYR A 159 12.94 -0.04 13.58
CA TYR A 159 13.83 0.42 14.64
C TYR A 159 14.24 1.86 14.39
N LEU A 160 13.64 2.80 15.12
CA LEU A 160 13.95 4.23 15.03
C LEU A 160 15.12 4.56 15.92
N VAL A 161 16.20 5.06 15.34
CA VAL A 161 17.39 5.57 16.02
C VAL A 161 17.33 7.06 16.06
N GLU A 162 17.44 7.63 17.26
CA GLU A 162 17.46 9.06 17.49
C GLU A 162 18.59 9.43 18.46
N TYR A 163 19.33 10.48 18.18
CA TYR A 163 20.27 11.09 19.11
C TYR A 163 20.61 12.51 18.68
N TYR A 164 21.17 13.28 19.61
CA TYR A 164 21.78 14.55 19.30
C TYR A 164 23.29 14.39 19.21
N TYR A 165 23.91 15.11 18.32
CA TYR A 165 25.35 15.13 18.18
C TYR A 165 25.91 16.56 18.18
N ARG A 166 27.18 16.69 18.59
CA ARG A 166 27.92 17.94 18.55
C ARG A 166 29.37 17.64 18.26
N ILE A 167 29.93 18.37 17.29
CA ILE A 167 31.35 18.42 17.00
C ILE A 167 31.88 19.72 17.63
N ASP A 168 32.82 19.58 18.55
CA ASP A 168 33.43 20.75 19.22
C ASP A 168 34.28 21.55 18.23
N SER A 169 34.40 22.87 18.42
CA SER A 169 35.23 23.74 17.58
C SER A 169 36.73 23.40 17.64
N THR A 170 37.17 22.75 18.70
CA THR A 170 38.54 22.26 18.88
C THR A 170 38.86 20.99 18.10
N ASP A 171 37.86 20.31 17.58
CA ASP A 171 38.03 19.12 16.73
C ASP A 171 38.59 19.51 15.36
N LYS A 172 39.76 18.97 15.01
CA LYS A 172 40.46 19.28 13.77
C LYS A 172 40.24 18.25 12.66
N ASN A 173 39.44 17.19 12.93
CA ASN A 173 39.21 16.16 11.93
C ASN A 173 38.32 16.69 10.79
N PRO A 174 38.66 16.41 9.51
CA PRO A 174 37.99 17.01 8.36
C PRO A 174 36.56 16.49 8.17
N SER A 175 36.31 15.27 8.60
CA SER A 175 34.95 14.67 8.44
C SER A 175 34.63 13.68 9.55
N HIS A 176 33.39 13.74 10.00
CA HIS A 176 32.78 12.79 10.91
C HIS A 176 31.59 12.18 10.23
N ARG A 177 31.42 10.89 10.34
CA ARG A 177 30.24 10.18 9.81
C ARG A 177 29.75 9.14 10.79
N THR A 178 28.46 8.87 10.74
CA THR A 178 27.87 7.68 11.33
C THR A 178 27.64 6.62 10.27
N VAL A 179 27.75 5.38 10.69
CA VAL A 179 27.36 4.21 9.87
C VAL A 179 26.46 3.33 10.72
N GLY A 180 25.31 2.98 10.19
CA GLY A 180 24.41 2.02 10.80
C GLY A 180 24.13 0.87 9.84
N TYR A 181 23.99 -0.33 10.36
CA TYR A 181 23.63 -1.53 9.57
C TYR A 181 23.04 -2.63 10.45
N LEU A 182 22.27 -3.51 9.81
CA LEU A 182 21.76 -4.73 10.46
C LEU A 182 22.71 -5.89 10.24
N VAL A 183 22.77 -6.79 11.20
CA VAL A 183 23.60 -8.00 11.19
C VAL A 183 22.72 -9.20 11.46
N ASP A 184 22.87 -10.25 10.67
CA ASP A 184 22.20 -11.54 10.86
C ASP A 184 23.02 -12.50 11.76
N SER A 185 22.50 -13.72 11.96
CA SER A 185 23.18 -14.77 12.73
C SER A 185 24.51 -15.27 12.13
N THR A 186 24.76 -14.95 10.86
CA THR A 186 25.99 -15.32 10.13
C THR A 186 26.99 -14.17 10.04
N GLU A 187 26.79 -13.09 10.82
CA GLU A 187 27.58 -11.85 10.78
C GLU A 187 27.51 -11.12 9.41
N ARG A 188 26.56 -11.47 8.55
CA ARG A 188 26.34 -10.76 7.29
C ARG A 188 25.65 -9.43 7.55
N ARG A 189 26.18 -8.38 6.96
CA ARG A 189 25.70 -7.03 7.13
C ARG A 189 24.70 -6.64 6.01
N SER A 190 23.63 -5.95 6.39
CA SER A 190 22.58 -5.50 5.47
C SER A 190 22.05 -4.12 5.86
N LYS A 191 21.23 -3.51 5.01
CA LYS A 191 20.54 -2.23 5.27
C LYS A 191 21.49 -1.13 5.74
N PHE A 192 22.59 -0.94 5.04
CA PHE A 192 23.56 0.11 5.35
C PHE A 192 22.97 1.50 5.22
N TYR A 193 23.26 2.34 6.21
CA TYR A 193 22.99 3.75 6.18
C TYR A 193 24.21 4.54 6.67
N THR A 194 24.59 5.59 5.94
CA THR A 194 25.70 6.44 6.29
C THR A 194 25.28 7.90 6.20
N LEU A 195 25.58 8.67 7.24
CA LEU A 195 25.38 10.11 7.26
C LEU A 195 26.69 10.81 7.63
N ARG A 196 27.04 11.85 6.88
CA ARG A 196 28.11 12.78 7.26
C ARG A 196 27.56 13.85 8.17
N TYR A 197 28.16 14.01 9.35
CA TYR A 197 27.77 15.03 10.30
C TYR A 197 28.14 16.43 9.81
N ARG A 198 27.30 17.40 10.11
CA ARG A 198 27.57 18.79 9.86
C ARG A 198 28.40 19.33 11.01
N ARG A 199 29.47 20.09 10.68
CA ARG A 199 30.27 20.81 11.68
C ARG A 199 29.53 22.08 12.05
N GLN A 200 28.74 22.07 13.01
CA GLN A 200 28.19 23.25 13.67
C GLN A 200 27.33 22.77 14.84
N THR A 201 26.79 23.65 15.62
CA THR A 201 25.79 23.49 16.66
C THR A 201 25.20 22.08 16.86
N ARG A 202 24.69 21.83 18.02
CA ARG A 202 23.96 20.60 18.34
C ARG A 202 22.90 20.32 17.28
N ASP A 203 22.99 19.18 16.59
CA ASP A 203 22.06 18.77 15.56
C ASP A 203 21.49 17.37 15.90
N LYS A 204 20.35 17.03 15.31
CA LYS A 204 19.63 15.78 15.59
C LYS A 204 19.82 14.79 14.46
N TYR A 205 20.17 13.57 14.82
CA TYR A 205 20.12 12.42 13.92
C TYR A 205 18.83 11.64 14.13
N ILE A 206 18.18 11.29 13.04
CA ILE A 206 17.00 10.40 13.03
C ILE A 206 17.12 9.47 11.84
N HIS A 207 17.01 8.17 12.06
CA HIS A 207 16.93 7.18 10.98
C HIS A 207 16.16 5.93 11.41
N THR A 208 15.41 5.35 10.47
CA THR A 208 14.64 4.12 10.71
C THR A 208 15.25 2.95 9.95
N PHE A 209 15.55 1.88 10.67
CA PHE A 209 16.01 0.61 10.10
C PHE A 209 14.84 -0.37 10.07
N MET A 210 14.61 -0.98 8.90
CA MET A 210 13.62 -2.04 8.72
C MET A 210 14.29 -3.39 8.90
N ALA A 211 14.10 -4.00 10.05
CA ALA A 211 14.63 -5.32 10.35
C ALA A 211 13.67 -6.42 9.88
N ASP A 212 14.19 -7.37 9.12
CA ASP A 212 13.50 -8.61 8.77
C ASP A 212 13.70 -9.69 9.84
N SER A 213 13.14 -10.87 9.61
CA SER A 213 13.23 -12.01 10.55
C SER A 213 14.65 -12.57 10.69
N THR A 214 15.58 -12.24 9.81
CA THR A 214 16.96 -12.72 9.84
C THR A 214 17.86 -11.83 10.68
N ALA A 215 17.52 -10.54 10.82
CA ALA A 215 18.30 -9.57 11.59
C ALA A 215 18.36 -9.95 13.07
N ARG A 216 19.57 -9.87 13.67
CA ARG A 216 19.82 -10.16 15.07
C ARG A 216 20.32 -8.96 15.83
N GLU A 217 21.05 -8.08 15.19
CA GLU A 217 21.64 -6.91 15.82
C GLU A 217 21.57 -5.69 14.90
N LEU A 218 21.36 -4.54 15.50
CA LEU A 218 21.60 -3.24 14.91
C LEU A 218 22.96 -2.74 15.38
N VAL A 219 23.88 -2.54 14.45
CA VAL A 219 25.20 -1.98 14.74
C VAL A 219 25.23 -0.53 14.35
N LEU A 220 25.62 0.32 15.30
CA LEU A 220 25.79 1.76 15.11
C LEU A 220 27.24 2.12 15.34
N GLU A 221 27.92 2.61 14.33
CA GLU A 221 29.22 3.29 14.44
C GLU A 221 28.95 4.78 14.48
N LEU A 222 28.78 5.32 15.70
CA LEU A 222 28.30 6.69 15.93
C LEU A 222 29.29 7.77 15.49
N CYS A 223 30.58 7.45 15.44
CA CYS A 223 31.60 8.33 14.88
C CYS A 223 32.68 7.49 14.21
N ASN A 224 32.69 7.51 12.90
CA ASN A 224 33.72 6.89 12.08
C ASN A 224 34.56 7.99 11.42
N LEU A 225 35.86 7.99 11.71
CA LEU A 225 36.84 8.92 11.17
C LEU A 225 37.64 8.18 10.08
N ASN A 226 37.58 8.65 8.84
CA ASN A 226 38.19 7.97 7.69
C ASN A 226 39.71 8.06 7.62
N GLU A 227 40.30 8.99 8.36
CA GLU A 227 41.73 9.30 8.32
C GLU A 227 42.36 9.16 9.70
N LYS A 228 43.67 9.26 9.80
CA LYS A 228 44.38 9.28 11.10
C LYS A 228 43.77 10.37 11.98
N PRO A 229 42.92 10.04 12.96
CA PRO A 229 42.22 11.04 13.72
C PRO A 229 43.19 11.83 14.60
N SER A 230 43.11 13.15 14.58
CA SER A 230 43.87 13.99 15.47
C SER A 230 42.93 14.62 16.50
N ARG A 231 43.12 14.29 17.78
CA ARG A 231 42.39 14.84 18.94
C ARG A 231 40.88 15.05 18.67
N PRO A 232 40.10 13.98 18.51
CA PRO A 232 38.68 14.10 18.26
C PRO A 232 37.96 14.72 19.47
N HIS A 233 37.02 15.60 19.21
CA HIS A 233 36.13 16.19 20.20
C HIS A 233 34.69 16.11 19.74
N PHE A 234 34.10 14.93 19.93
CA PHE A 234 32.75 14.59 19.46
C PHE A 234 31.88 14.12 20.64
N THR A 235 30.64 14.54 20.66
CA THR A 235 29.67 14.16 21.70
C THR A 235 28.37 13.71 21.08
N ILE A 236 27.85 12.61 21.59
CA ILE A 236 26.49 12.10 21.35
C ILE A 236 25.70 12.26 22.64
N ASP A 237 24.51 12.80 22.56
CA ASP A 237 23.59 12.92 23.69
C ASP A 237 22.27 12.22 23.39
N SER A 238 21.73 11.54 24.40
CA SER A 238 20.39 10.93 24.39
C SER A 238 20.18 9.93 23.25
N LEU A 239 21.16 9.04 23.01
CA LEU A 239 21.00 7.96 22.06
C LEU A 239 19.84 7.05 22.48
N THR A 240 18.82 7.00 21.64
CA THR A 240 17.63 6.19 21.91
C THR A 240 17.36 5.32 20.69
N VAL A 241 17.06 4.05 20.91
CA VAL A 241 16.51 3.17 19.88
C VAL A 241 15.15 2.70 20.33
N LYS A 242 14.14 2.99 19.49
CA LYS A 242 12.74 2.63 19.70
C LYS A 242 12.33 1.59 18.68
N PHE A 243 11.65 0.57 19.14
CA PHE A 243 11.01 -0.41 18.29
C PHE A 243 9.55 -0.03 18.05
N TYR A 244 9.14 -0.07 16.80
CA TYR A 244 7.76 0.08 16.36
C TYR A 244 7.28 -1.25 15.80
N PRO A 245 6.25 -1.87 16.41
CA PRO A 245 5.68 -3.11 15.90
C PRO A 245 4.98 -2.92 14.56
N SER A 246 4.64 -4.01 13.90
CA SER A 246 3.79 -3.98 12.72
C SER A 246 2.44 -3.32 13.04
N ARG A 247 1.73 -2.81 12.01
CA ARG A 247 0.41 -2.19 12.20
C ARG A 247 -0.57 -3.15 12.89
N ALA A 248 -0.58 -4.41 12.46
CA ALA A 248 -1.43 -5.45 13.01
C ALA A 248 -1.15 -5.70 14.49
N GLU A 249 0.12 -5.91 14.85
CA GLU A 249 0.55 -6.15 16.23
C GLU A 249 0.27 -4.93 17.14
N ALA A 250 0.46 -3.72 16.62
CA ALA A 250 0.18 -2.49 17.36
C ALA A 250 -1.32 -2.36 17.67
N LEU A 251 -2.19 -2.68 16.70
CA LEU A 251 -3.64 -2.64 16.86
C LEU A 251 -4.11 -3.71 17.86
N ASP A 252 -3.60 -4.94 17.75
CA ASP A 252 -3.91 -6.03 18.70
C ASP A 252 -3.52 -5.63 20.13
N THR A 253 -2.33 -5.04 20.31
CA THR A 253 -1.86 -4.56 21.61
C THR A 253 -2.75 -3.45 22.17
N LEU A 254 -3.17 -2.49 21.34
CA LEU A 254 -4.06 -1.41 21.74
C LEU A 254 -5.43 -1.95 22.16
N THR A 255 -5.97 -2.88 21.39
CA THR A 255 -7.26 -3.52 21.66
C THR A 255 -7.22 -4.35 22.94
N ALA A 256 -6.20 -5.17 23.12
CA ALA A 256 -6.03 -5.97 24.32
C ALA A 256 -5.92 -5.09 25.58
N ARG A 257 -5.23 -3.95 25.48
CA ARG A 257 -5.09 -3.00 26.60
C ARG A 257 -6.41 -2.29 26.95
N ASN A 258 -7.16 -1.87 25.94
CA ASN A 258 -8.33 -1.02 26.15
C ASN A 258 -9.63 -1.80 26.36
N PHE A 259 -9.76 -2.97 25.77
CA PHE A 259 -10.99 -3.76 25.78
C PHE A 259 -10.86 -5.08 26.56
N GLY A 260 -9.66 -5.43 27.04
CA GLY A 260 -9.42 -6.66 27.78
C GLY A 260 -9.55 -7.93 26.96
N PHE A 261 -9.61 -7.83 25.62
CA PHE A 261 -9.58 -8.97 24.72
C PHE A 261 -8.57 -8.75 23.59
N ARG A 262 -8.12 -9.85 23.00
CA ARG A 262 -7.16 -9.86 21.93
C ARG A 262 -7.85 -10.05 20.58
N LEU A 263 -7.63 -9.13 19.63
CA LEU A 263 -8.03 -9.32 18.25
C LEU A 263 -7.05 -10.28 17.57
N LEU A 264 -7.55 -11.36 17.02
CA LEU A 264 -6.78 -12.25 16.17
C LEU A 264 -6.71 -11.65 14.76
N VAL A 265 -5.82 -10.68 14.61
CA VAL A 265 -5.71 -9.85 13.40
C VAL A 265 -5.42 -10.70 12.17
N GLU A 266 -4.68 -11.81 12.33
CA GLU A 266 -4.39 -12.75 11.24
C GLU A 266 -5.66 -13.33 10.62
N ASN A 267 -6.67 -13.63 11.43
CA ASN A 267 -7.95 -14.14 10.96
C ASN A 267 -8.81 -13.06 10.29
N PHE A 268 -8.54 -11.78 10.59
CA PHE A 268 -9.27 -10.66 9.99
C PHE A 268 -8.72 -10.25 8.62
N TYR A 269 -7.39 -10.30 8.44
CA TYR A 269 -6.74 -9.78 7.24
C TYR A 269 -6.23 -10.85 6.28
N ALA A 270 -6.10 -12.07 6.76
CA ALA A 270 -5.71 -13.21 5.95
C ALA A 270 -6.52 -14.44 6.38
N PRO A 271 -7.85 -14.46 6.15
CA PRO A 271 -8.64 -15.66 6.41
C PRO A 271 -8.09 -16.80 5.56
N GLU A 272 -7.88 -17.95 6.18
CA GLU A 272 -7.57 -19.15 5.42
C GLU A 272 -8.71 -19.41 4.41
N PRO A 273 -8.39 -19.75 3.17
CA PRO A 273 -9.41 -20.11 2.22
C PRO A 273 -10.22 -21.29 2.78
N PRO A 274 -11.57 -21.24 2.72
CA PRO A 274 -12.39 -22.28 3.30
C PRO A 274 -12.09 -23.63 2.66
N ALA A 275 -11.98 -24.66 3.48
CA ALA A 275 -11.65 -26.02 3.06
C ALA A 275 -12.76 -26.66 2.20
N THR A 276 -13.99 -26.12 2.25
CA THR A 276 -15.14 -26.64 1.51
C THR A 276 -15.99 -25.50 0.92
N ALA A 277 -16.74 -25.80 -0.16
CA ALA A 277 -17.63 -24.83 -0.79
C ALA A 277 -18.75 -24.31 0.15
N ALA A 278 -19.10 -25.05 1.20
CA ALA A 278 -20.09 -24.65 2.21
C ALA A 278 -19.56 -23.54 3.12
N ASP A 279 -18.26 -23.53 3.40
CA ASP A 279 -17.60 -22.53 4.25
C ASP A 279 -17.41 -21.21 3.49
N SER A 280 -17.35 -21.22 2.15
CA SER A 280 -17.20 -20.03 1.31
C SER A 280 -18.34 -19.02 1.51
N ALA A 281 -19.57 -19.49 1.76
CA ALA A 281 -20.74 -18.64 1.96
C ALA A 281 -20.67 -17.83 3.28
N LEU A 282 -19.99 -18.36 4.30
CA LEU A 282 -19.83 -17.73 5.60
C LEU A 282 -18.76 -16.62 5.60
N TYR A 283 -17.73 -16.76 4.77
CA TYR A 283 -16.64 -15.77 4.67
C TYR A 283 -17.05 -14.47 3.96
N PHE A 284 -18.04 -14.53 3.08
CA PHE A 284 -18.55 -13.38 2.35
C PHE A 284 -19.76 -12.70 3.01
N ALA A 285 -20.24 -13.22 4.15
CA ALA A 285 -21.23 -12.53 4.94
C ALA A 285 -20.56 -11.32 5.63
N LEU A 286 -20.73 -10.14 5.06
CA LEU A 286 -20.35 -8.89 5.71
C LEU A 286 -21.03 -8.85 7.10
N PRO A 287 -20.32 -8.44 8.16
CA PRO A 287 -20.94 -8.22 9.46
C PRO A 287 -22.09 -7.21 9.29
N PRO A 288 -23.19 -7.38 10.02
CA PRO A 288 -24.31 -6.45 9.94
C PRO A 288 -23.81 -5.04 10.25
N ARG A 289 -24.17 -4.06 9.41
CA ARG A 289 -23.96 -2.65 9.71
C ARG A 289 -24.63 -2.37 11.06
N ILE A 290 -23.83 -1.94 12.00
CA ILE A 290 -24.34 -1.36 13.24
C ILE A 290 -24.88 0.02 12.82
N GLU A 291 -26.21 0.17 12.84
CA GLU A 291 -26.90 1.44 12.69
C GLU A 291 -26.63 2.35 13.90
#